data_28a8f8343f504a83100eaa360bd71a03
#
_entry.id   28a8f8343f504a83100eaa360bd71a03
#
_cell.length_a   1.000
_cell.length_b   1.000
_cell.length_c   1.000
_cell.angle_alpha   90.00
_cell.angle_beta   90.00
_cell.angle_gamma   90.00
#
_symmetry.space_group_name_H-M   'P 1'
#
loop_
_entity.id
_entity.type
_entity.pdbx_description
1 polymer ?
#
loop_
_entity_poly.entity_id
_entity_poly.type
_entity_poly.pdbx_seq_one_letter_code
_entity_poly.pdbx_strand_id
1 'polypeptide(L)'
;MLFFFLSHSLALNINSKYKSKFRFSEFFDNSNWTNRFIFTKMANYSGEWIHKMNHSRSYIQMNSPNSFHGVSTKFLTPIQFQGNTFVIQYEVKSIKSLISCSGAYIKLFGPNYFDQNQLSNETN
;
A
#
# COMPACT_ATOMS: atom_id res chain seq x y z
N MET A 1 8.55 -1.29 -12.52
CA MET A 1 8.63 -1.65 -11.11
C MET A 1 8.10 -0.48 -10.30
N LEU A 2 7.05 -0.68 -9.56
CA LEU A 2 6.32 0.35 -8.83
C LEU A 2 6.61 0.22 -7.34
N PHE A 3 6.93 1.32 -6.68
CA PHE A 3 7.11 1.39 -5.24
C PHE A 3 5.95 2.12 -4.60
N PHE A 4 5.51 1.67 -3.45
CA PHE A 4 4.63 2.45 -2.61
C PHE A 4 5.47 3.19 -1.57
N PHE A 5 5.48 4.50 -1.66
CA PHE A 5 5.98 5.37 -0.62
C PHE A 5 4.81 6.10 0.01
N LEU A 6 4.73 6.14 1.29
CA LEU A 6 4.02 7.22 1.96
C LEU A 6 4.99 8.39 2.11
N SER A 7 4.61 9.50 1.50
CA SER A 7 5.41 10.67 1.23
C SER A 7 6.31 11.16 2.37
N HIS A 8 7.56 11.39 2.02
CA HIS A 8 8.46 12.27 2.75
C HIS A 8 9.07 13.32 1.82
N SER A 9 8.25 14.15 1.19
CA SER A 9 8.81 15.37 0.59
C SER A 9 9.11 16.45 1.63
N LEU A 10 8.58 16.30 2.81
CA LEU A 10 8.99 16.85 4.09
C LEU A 10 8.80 15.70 5.09
N ALA A 11 9.78 14.81 5.13
CA ALA A 11 9.91 13.93 6.27
C ALA A 11 10.38 14.73 7.48
N LEU A 12 9.65 15.67 7.78
CA LEU A 12 9.41 16.02 9.14
C LEU A 12 9.04 14.70 9.81
N ASN A 13 9.86 14.26 10.72
CA ASN A 13 9.42 13.39 11.78
C ASN A 13 7.94 13.63 11.99
N ILE A 14 7.09 12.83 11.33
CA ILE A 14 5.69 12.80 11.71
C ILE A 14 5.75 12.13 13.05
N ASN A 15 5.96 12.96 14.04
CA ASN A 15 6.06 12.63 15.42
C ASN A 15 4.94 11.66 15.71
N SER A 16 5.18 10.67 16.52
CA SER A 16 4.17 9.75 17.06
C SER A 16 2.87 10.47 17.46
N LYS A 17 2.96 11.73 17.82
CA LYS A 17 1.88 12.68 18.09
C LYS A 17 0.88 12.84 16.92
N TYR A 18 1.31 12.72 15.67
CA TYR A 18 0.43 12.88 14.50
C TYR A 18 -0.08 11.55 13.98
N LYS A 19 0.63 10.44 14.21
CA LYS A 19 0.15 9.09 13.85
C LYS A 19 -1.22 8.78 14.44
N SER A 20 -1.50 9.24 15.64
CA SER A 20 -2.80 9.04 16.31
C SER A 20 -3.97 9.82 15.68
N LYS A 21 -3.68 10.80 14.82
CA LYS A 21 -4.71 11.61 14.12
C LYS A 21 -5.18 10.97 12.81
N PHE A 22 -4.44 10.00 12.29
CA PHE A 22 -4.82 9.31 11.07
C PHE A 22 -5.68 8.10 11.40
N ARG A 23 -6.72 7.88 10.62
CA ARG A 23 -7.51 6.63 10.68
C ARG A 23 -6.69 5.41 10.26
N PHE A 24 -5.74 5.63 9.37
CA PHE A 24 -4.76 4.66 8.95
C PHE A 24 -3.46 5.38 8.56
N SER A 25 -2.34 4.82 8.94
CA SER A 25 -1.02 5.28 8.48
C SER A 25 -0.06 4.10 8.38
N GLU A 26 0.66 4.00 7.28
CA GLU A 26 1.72 3.03 7.09
C GLU A 26 2.95 3.71 6.51
N PHE A 27 4.06 3.55 7.18
CA PHE A 27 5.35 4.11 6.80
C PHE A 27 6.40 3.03 6.53
N PHE A 28 6.03 1.78 6.73
CA PHE A 28 6.94 0.63 6.61
C PHE A 28 8.21 0.76 7.47
N ASP A 29 8.15 1.52 8.55
CA ASP A 29 9.28 1.88 9.42
C ASP A 29 9.70 0.77 10.38
N ASN A 30 9.00 -0.33 10.38
CA ASN A 30 9.30 -1.51 11.19
C ASN A 30 8.91 -2.81 10.47
N SER A 31 9.42 -3.93 10.94
CA SER A 31 9.14 -5.25 10.35
C SER A 31 7.71 -5.74 10.55
N ASN A 32 6.93 -5.12 11.45
CA ASN A 32 5.58 -5.56 11.78
C ASN A 32 4.53 -5.16 10.72
N TRP A 33 4.92 -4.45 9.67
CA TRP A 33 4.02 -4.09 8.57
C TRP A 33 3.36 -5.34 7.95
N THR A 34 4.06 -6.47 7.88
CA THR A 34 3.54 -7.75 7.36
C THR A 34 2.33 -8.26 8.13
N ASN A 35 2.19 -7.89 9.40
CA ASN A 35 1.03 -8.29 10.22
C ASN A 35 -0.24 -7.50 9.86
N ARG A 36 -0.08 -6.38 9.17
CA ARG A 36 -1.19 -5.50 8.77
C ARG A 36 -1.61 -5.70 7.31
N PHE A 37 -0.76 -6.34 6.52
CA PHE A 37 -0.99 -6.53 5.10
C PHE A 37 -1.18 -8.00 4.76
N ILE A 38 -2.09 -8.25 3.85
CA ILE A 38 -2.34 -9.57 3.29
C ILE A 38 -1.98 -9.54 1.81
N PHE A 39 -1.09 -10.43 1.44
CA PHE A 39 -0.75 -10.69 0.05
C PHE A 39 -1.80 -11.63 -0.54
N THR A 40 -2.26 -11.31 -1.74
CA THR A 40 -3.22 -12.19 -2.42
C THR A 40 -2.64 -13.56 -2.67
N LYS A 41 -3.50 -14.57 -2.60
CA LYS A 41 -3.17 -15.98 -2.91
C LYS A 41 -3.64 -16.42 -4.28
N MET A 42 -4.10 -15.49 -5.11
CA MET A 42 -4.48 -15.78 -6.48
C MET A 42 -3.27 -16.27 -7.27
N ALA A 43 -3.42 -17.38 -8.00
CA ALA A 43 -2.33 -18.07 -8.68
C ALA A 43 -1.50 -17.17 -9.63
N ASN A 44 -2.16 -16.21 -10.28
CA ASN A 44 -1.51 -15.26 -11.18
C ASN A 44 -0.74 -14.15 -10.47
N TYR A 45 -0.88 -14.04 -9.16
CA TYR A 45 -0.26 -12.99 -8.34
C TYR A 45 0.94 -13.53 -7.56
N SER A 46 1.88 -14.11 -8.29
CA SER A 46 3.10 -14.69 -7.72
C SER A 46 4.23 -13.70 -7.48
N GLY A 47 3.98 -12.42 -7.74
CA GLY A 47 4.99 -11.39 -7.59
C GLY A 47 5.39 -11.16 -6.13
N GLU A 48 6.69 -11.11 -5.92
CA GLU A 48 7.28 -10.90 -4.60
C GLU A 48 7.28 -9.43 -4.21
N TRP A 49 6.93 -9.16 -2.96
CA TRP A 49 7.09 -7.87 -2.32
C TRP A 49 8.26 -7.92 -1.35
N ILE A 50 9.19 -7.00 -1.49
CA ILE A 50 10.32 -6.89 -0.57
C ILE A 50 10.27 -5.58 0.21
N HIS A 51 10.65 -5.66 1.48
CA HIS A 51 10.82 -4.50 2.33
C HIS A 51 12.20 -3.92 2.12
N LYS A 52 12.27 -2.63 1.92
CA LYS A 52 13.53 -1.87 1.81
C LYS A 52 13.54 -0.77 2.87
N MET A 53 14.68 -0.62 3.47
CA MET A 53 14.96 0.47 4.40
C MET A 53 16.27 1.13 3.99
N ASN A 54 16.25 2.42 3.84
CA ASN A 54 17.44 3.24 3.70
C ASN A 54 17.44 4.32 4.79
N HIS A 55 18.52 5.09 4.89
CA HIS A 55 18.81 6.01 6.00
C HIS A 55 17.66 6.91 6.46
N SER A 56 16.68 7.17 5.63
CA SER A 56 15.57 8.07 5.95
C SER A 56 14.19 7.58 5.53
N ARG A 57 14.11 6.46 4.81
CA ARG A 57 12.86 5.99 4.22
C ARG A 57 12.75 4.48 4.22
N SER A 58 11.56 4.01 4.53
CA SER A 58 11.18 2.61 4.38
C SER A 58 10.05 2.49 3.38
N TYR A 59 10.04 1.42 2.64
CA TYR A 59 9.03 1.17 1.60
C TYR A 59 8.94 -0.30 1.25
N ILE A 60 7.87 -0.69 0.60
CA ILE A 60 7.76 -2.00 -0.05
C ILE A 60 7.95 -1.85 -1.56
N GLN A 61 8.58 -2.82 -2.14
CA GLN A 61 8.96 -2.84 -3.53
C GLN A 61 8.48 -4.11 -4.19
N MET A 62 7.88 -3.99 -5.38
CA MET A 62 7.66 -5.13 -6.26
C MET A 62 9.01 -5.59 -6.82
N ASN A 63 9.37 -6.83 -6.55
CA ASN A 63 10.70 -7.36 -6.87
C ASN A 63 10.72 -8.25 -8.12
N SER A 64 9.66 -8.97 -8.40
CA SER A 64 9.59 -9.91 -9.52
C SER A 64 9.17 -9.21 -10.80
N PRO A 65 9.95 -9.29 -11.89
CA PRO A 65 9.51 -8.82 -13.21
C PRO A 65 8.42 -9.75 -13.79
N ASN A 66 7.60 -9.19 -14.65
CA ASN A 66 6.57 -9.95 -15.41
C ASN A 66 5.60 -10.75 -14.53
N SER A 67 5.31 -10.24 -13.35
CA SER A 67 4.41 -10.88 -12.39
C SER A 67 3.38 -9.88 -11.87
N PHE A 68 2.18 -10.36 -11.60
CA PHE A 68 1.22 -9.56 -10.87
C PHE A 68 1.55 -9.54 -9.38
N HIS A 69 1.30 -8.39 -8.77
CA HIS A 69 1.53 -8.16 -7.36
C HIS A 69 0.25 -7.62 -6.74
N GLY A 70 -0.23 -8.23 -5.70
CA GLY A 70 -1.43 -7.80 -4.99
C GLY A 70 -1.19 -7.80 -3.49
N VAL A 71 -1.46 -6.68 -2.85
CA VAL A 71 -1.37 -6.53 -1.40
C VAL A 71 -2.50 -5.64 -0.91
N SER A 72 -3.08 -5.97 0.21
CA SER A 72 -4.18 -5.23 0.81
C SER A 72 -4.09 -5.13 2.32
N THR A 73 -4.74 -4.15 2.87
CA THR A 73 -4.89 -3.98 4.32
C THR A 73 -6.30 -3.51 4.64
N LYS A 74 -6.74 -3.74 5.86
CA LYS A 74 -8.02 -3.26 6.37
C LYS A 74 -7.82 -2.11 7.33
N PHE A 75 -8.72 -1.15 7.29
CA PHE A 75 -8.87 -0.22 8.40
C PHE A 75 -9.41 -0.97 9.62
N LEU A 76 -8.91 -0.64 10.80
CA LEU A 76 -9.42 -1.21 12.06
C LEU A 76 -10.91 -0.92 12.25
N THR A 77 -11.35 0.23 11.78
CA THR A 77 -12.75 0.65 11.82
C THR A 77 -13.11 1.20 10.44
N PRO A 78 -14.24 0.79 9.87
CA PRO A 78 -14.72 1.35 8.62
C PRO A 78 -14.84 2.86 8.69
N ILE A 79 -14.48 3.53 7.59
CA ILE A 79 -14.58 4.99 7.49
C ILE A 79 -15.92 5.33 6.87
N GLN A 80 -16.70 6.15 7.57
CA GLN A 80 -17.96 6.69 7.06
C GLN A 80 -17.70 8.07 6.45
N PHE A 81 -18.15 8.24 5.22
CA PHE A 81 -17.90 9.46 4.44
C PHE A 81 -19.01 10.53 4.56
N GLN A 82 -20.12 10.23 5.20
CA GLN A 82 -21.27 11.14 5.25
C GLN A 82 -20.89 12.50 5.85
N GLY A 83 -20.93 13.53 5.00
CA GLY A 83 -20.72 14.92 5.41
C GLY A 83 -19.28 15.30 5.77
N ASN A 84 -18.29 14.42 5.58
CA ASN A 84 -16.91 14.68 5.94
C ASN A 84 -15.98 14.64 4.72
N THR A 85 -14.92 15.42 4.77
CA THR A 85 -13.83 15.34 3.80
C THR A 85 -12.98 14.11 4.08
N PHE A 86 -12.76 13.30 3.07
CA PHE A 86 -11.83 12.17 3.12
C PHE A 86 -10.56 12.52 2.35
N VAL A 87 -9.43 12.34 2.99
CA VAL A 87 -8.12 12.60 2.40
C VAL A 87 -7.31 11.32 2.39
N ILE A 88 -6.84 10.95 1.20
CA ILE A 88 -5.87 9.87 1.01
C ILE A 88 -4.60 10.50 0.48
N GLN A 89 -3.50 10.13 1.09
CA GLN A 89 -2.18 10.50 0.60
C GLN A 89 -1.31 9.24 0.49
N TYR A 90 -0.66 9.09 -0.63
CA TYR A 90 0.31 8.01 -0.86
C TYR A 90 1.43 8.50 -1.77
N GLU A 91 2.56 7.84 -1.70
CA GLU A 91 3.69 8.09 -2.59
C GLU A 91 4.05 6.82 -3.33
N VAL A 92 4.20 6.93 -4.64
CA VAL A 92 4.60 5.85 -5.54
C VAL A 92 5.79 6.31 -6.36
N LYS A 93 6.85 5.51 -6.42
CA LYS A 93 8.01 5.79 -7.25
C LYS A 93 8.25 4.69 -8.26
N SER A 94 8.37 5.06 -9.52
CA SER A 94 8.88 4.16 -10.55
C SER A 94 10.40 4.21 -10.60
N ILE A 95 11.06 3.05 -10.61
CA ILE A 95 12.52 2.99 -10.75
C ILE A 95 12.95 3.17 -12.21
N LYS A 96 12.12 2.75 -13.14
CA LYS A 96 12.43 2.87 -14.57
C LYS A 96 11.58 3.97 -15.19
N SER A 97 12.19 4.72 -16.07
CA SER A 97 11.53 5.83 -16.78
C SER A 97 10.38 5.40 -17.70
N LEU A 98 10.35 4.15 -18.09
CA LEU A 98 9.32 3.58 -18.95
C LEU A 98 8.74 2.32 -18.29
N ILE A 99 7.48 2.40 -17.91
CA ILE A 99 6.67 1.25 -17.54
C ILE A 99 5.91 0.85 -18.81
N SER A 100 6.49 -0.01 -19.60
CA SER A 100 5.83 -0.56 -20.78
C SER A 100 4.85 -1.66 -20.33
N CYS A 101 3.61 -1.58 -20.82
CA CYS A 101 2.57 -2.60 -20.61
C CYS A 101 2.25 -2.94 -19.14
N SER A 102 2.41 -2.00 -18.22
CA SER A 102 2.10 -2.22 -16.81
C SER A 102 1.05 -1.26 -16.30
N GLY A 103 0.14 -1.78 -15.48
CA GLY A 103 -0.84 -1.02 -14.73
C GLY A 103 -0.60 -1.14 -13.23
N ALA A 104 -0.87 -0.09 -12.49
CA ALA A 104 -0.90 -0.14 -11.04
C ALA A 104 -2.13 0.61 -10.54
N TYR A 105 -2.78 0.03 -9.54
CA TYR A 105 -4.05 0.53 -9.03
C TYR A 105 -3.99 0.62 -7.51
N ILE A 106 -4.55 1.68 -6.97
CA ILE A 106 -4.94 1.75 -5.57
C ILE A 106 -6.45 1.73 -5.56
N LYS A 107 -7.02 0.74 -4.91
CA LYS A 107 -8.45 0.55 -4.80
C LYS A 107 -8.89 0.69 -3.35
N LEU A 108 -10.04 1.31 -3.13
CA LEU A 108 -10.72 1.36 -1.86
C LEU A 108 -11.99 0.53 -1.96
N PHE A 109 -12.18 -0.33 -0.99
CA PHE A 109 -13.34 -1.20 -0.95
C PHE A 109 -14.26 -0.85 0.22
N GLY A 110 -15.56 -0.99 0.00
CA GLY A 110 -16.55 -0.91 1.06
C GLY A 110 -16.42 -2.05 2.09
N PRO A 111 -17.17 -1.98 3.19
CA PRO A 111 -17.03 -2.92 4.30
C PRO A 111 -17.50 -4.34 3.99
N ASN A 112 -18.20 -4.56 2.89
CA ASN A 112 -18.86 -5.82 2.61
C ASN A 112 -18.09 -6.66 1.59
N TYR A 113 -17.65 -7.83 2.06
CA TYR A 113 -17.35 -9.03 1.25
C TYR A 113 -16.10 -9.03 0.37
N PHE A 114 -15.06 -8.36 0.78
CA PHE A 114 -13.78 -8.54 0.12
C PHE A 114 -12.90 -9.55 0.88
N ASP A 115 -12.65 -10.69 0.28
CA ASP A 115 -11.60 -11.60 0.75
C ASP A 115 -10.25 -11.12 0.23
N GLN A 116 -9.40 -10.63 1.12
CA GLN A 116 -8.08 -10.11 0.79
C GLN A 116 -7.17 -11.15 0.10
N ASN A 117 -7.40 -12.45 0.34
CA ASN A 117 -6.66 -13.52 -0.34
C ASN A 117 -7.07 -13.64 -1.83
N GLN A 118 -8.21 -13.11 -2.21
CA GLN A 118 -8.75 -13.15 -3.58
C GLN A 118 -8.58 -11.82 -4.32
N LEU A 119 -7.74 -10.91 -3.81
CA LEU A 119 -7.49 -9.64 -4.48
C LEU A 119 -6.95 -9.84 -5.88
N SER A 120 -7.62 -9.27 -6.87
CA SER A 120 -7.23 -9.29 -8.27
C SER A 120 -7.53 -7.96 -8.97
N ASN A 121 -7.17 -7.84 -10.24
CA ASN A 121 -7.58 -6.70 -11.05
C ASN A 121 -9.10 -6.61 -11.27
N GLU A 122 -9.80 -7.73 -11.16
CA GLU A 122 -11.27 -7.84 -11.33
C GLU A 122 -12.04 -7.56 -10.03
N THR A 123 -11.35 -7.47 -8.90
CA THR A 123 -11.98 -7.12 -7.62
C THR A 123 -12.54 -5.70 -7.68
N ASN A 124 -13.85 -5.54 -7.47
CA ASN A 124 -14.60 -4.29 -7.52
C ASN A 124 -15.11 -3.90 -6.14
#